data_9e22455a4cb8a8b1ea38e600197f4b59
#
_entry.id   9e22455a4cb8a8b1ea38e600197f4b59
#
_cell.length_a   1.000
_cell.length_b   1.000
_cell.length_c   1.000
_cell.angle_alpha   90.00
_cell.angle_beta   90.00
_cell.angle_gamma   90.00
#
_symmetry.space_group_name_H-M   'P 1'
#
loop_
_entity.id
_entity.type
_entity.pdbx_description
1 polymer ?
#
loop_
_entity_poly.entity_id
_entity_poly.type
_entity_poly.pdbx_seq_one_letter_code
_entity_poly.pdbx_strand_id
1 'polypeptide(L)'
;MPKPLIASAVAAVLAVGSIAAHAQTKGQPTLPDGKGKQLVEAMCSGCHALQLIPNSSGYTREQWRELTSYMVNMSGSPAQQNEVLDYLAANFPPGDTNRRPAKPVPGKLQLTWKEYVMAKLGQRTRDPIQAADGSIWYAGQFGNLIGRYDPRTGQTREYDLPPKSMPHTVQLDPKGRPWFSGNQNGTIGWVDPMSGKATVWKMPDPEATDPHTITFDKNGIVYFTFQAANRIGRLNPETGEIKIVKVAEQRSQPYDIKFDKEGTTLWVSCNARPCLLKVDPATLAITEVQLPRPRTTVRRLDIAPDGMVWYVNSGAGGLGRLNPKTGEIKEWDSPSGPTSHPYGIAVLDGGVWYNESGVRPDMLVRFDIANETFQSWPIKSGNVYSGILRNARITREGTLLIHQTATNRVIEVIPQKRGAM
;
A
#
# COMPACT_ATOMS: atom_id res chain seq x y z
N MET A 1 10.92 41.80 64.06
CA MET A 1 9.63 41.37 64.65
C MET A 1 8.54 41.72 63.68
N PRO A 2 7.55 40.93 63.39
CA PRO A 2 7.54 39.54 62.99
C PRO A 2 7.42 39.35 61.47
N LYS A 3 7.78 38.18 60.94
CA LYS A 3 7.64 37.80 59.56
C LYS A 3 6.19 37.40 59.22
N PRO A 4 5.69 37.61 58.00
CA PRO A 4 4.55 36.88 57.51
C PRO A 4 4.98 35.70 56.60
N LEU A 5 4.29 34.59 56.80
CA LEU A 5 4.35 33.39 55.97
C LEU A 5 3.81 33.64 54.58
N ILE A 6 4.55 33.19 53.55
CA ILE A 6 4.08 33.14 52.18
C ILE A 6 3.66 31.69 51.89
N ALA A 7 2.38 31.49 51.65
CA ALA A 7 1.82 30.22 51.17
C ALA A 7 2.07 30.09 49.67
N SER A 8 2.82 29.06 49.26
CA SER A 8 3.04 28.72 47.88
C SER A 8 1.82 27.93 47.36
N ALA A 9 1.08 28.53 46.43
CA ALA A 9 0.09 27.84 45.66
C ALA A 9 0.75 27.15 44.46
N VAL A 10 0.74 25.82 44.43
CA VAL A 10 1.16 25.04 43.27
C VAL A 10 -0.02 25.00 42.32
N ALA A 11 0.08 25.71 41.20
CA ALA A 11 -0.86 25.61 40.09
C ALA A 11 -0.46 24.43 39.22
N ALA A 12 -1.27 23.36 39.26
CA ALA A 12 -1.16 22.27 38.31
C ALA A 12 -1.72 22.70 36.96
N VAL A 13 -0.85 22.87 35.98
CA VAL A 13 -1.26 23.09 34.59
C VAL A 13 -1.63 21.75 33.98
N LEU A 14 -2.91 21.48 33.87
CA LEU A 14 -3.44 20.41 33.04
C LEU A 14 -3.27 20.80 31.56
N ALA A 15 -2.25 20.25 30.92
CA ALA A 15 -2.13 20.30 29.47
C ALA A 15 -3.18 19.38 28.84
N VAL A 16 -4.32 19.95 28.47
CA VAL A 16 -5.31 19.28 27.62
C VAL A 16 -4.74 19.27 26.20
N GLY A 17 -4.11 18.16 25.85
CA GLY A 17 -3.70 17.93 24.47
C GLY A 17 -4.95 17.79 23.60
N SER A 18 -5.19 18.75 22.71
CA SER A 18 -6.23 18.69 21.69
C SER A 18 -5.96 17.50 20.77
N ILE A 19 -6.65 16.38 20.98
CA ILE A 19 -6.73 15.32 20.00
C ILE A 19 -7.56 15.88 18.87
N ALA A 20 -6.92 16.17 17.74
CA ALA A 20 -7.60 16.54 16.51
C ALA A 20 -8.55 15.40 16.13
N ALA A 21 -9.84 15.60 16.32
CA ALA A 21 -10.89 14.73 15.85
C ALA A 21 -10.79 14.68 14.33
N HIS A 22 -10.33 13.56 13.78
CA HIS A 22 -10.41 13.30 12.36
C HIS A 22 -11.89 13.25 11.99
N ALA A 23 -12.33 14.18 11.18
CA ALA A 23 -13.68 14.29 10.69
C ALA A 23 -14.11 12.95 10.07
N GLN A 24 -15.06 12.28 10.70
CA GLN A 24 -15.72 11.11 10.15
C GLN A 24 -16.41 11.52 8.84
N THR A 25 -15.94 10.96 7.73
CA THR A 25 -16.64 11.12 6.45
C THR A 25 -17.97 10.39 6.53
N LYS A 26 -19.06 11.07 6.22
CA LYS A 26 -20.41 10.47 6.13
C LYS A 26 -20.36 9.21 5.29
N GLY A 27 -20.67 8.05 5.91
CA GLY A 27 -20.74 6.74 5.25
C GLY A 27 -19.73 5.69 5.71
N GLN A 28 -18.89 5.98 6.70
CA GLN A 28 -18.10 4.90 7.37
C GLN A 28 -19.01 4.12 8.30
N PRO A 29 -19.00 2.78 8.25
CA PRO A 29 -19.77 1.99 9.21
C PRO A 29 -19.24 2.26 10.61
N THR A 30 -20.15 2.57 11.50
CA THR A 30 -19.84 2.66 12.91
C THR A 30 -19.59 1.26 13.46
N LEU A 31 -18.49 1.06 14.18
CA LEU A 31 -18.26 -0.18 14.90
C LEU A 31 -19.32 -0.32 16.01
N PRO A 32 -19.72 -1.55 16.39
CA PRO A 32 -20.64 -1.77 17.49
C PRO A 32 -20.18 -1.07 18.79
N ASP A 33 -21.14 -0.56 19.57
CA ASP A 33 -20.81 0.05 20.85
C ASP A 33 -20.34 -1.01 21.85
N GLY A 34 -19.38 -0.65 22.71
CA GLY A 34 -18.83 -1.55 23.69
C GLY A 34 -17.48 -1.11 24.23
N LYS A 35 -17.06 -1.74 25.32
CA LYS A 35 -15.74 -1.53 25.90
C LYS A 35 -14.68 -1.89 24.87
N GLY A 36 -13.69 -1.02 24.64
CA GLY A 36 -12.63 -1.22 23.65
C GLY A 36 -12.89 -0.60 22.28
N LYS A 37 -14.12 -0.15 21.96
CA LYS A 37 -14.44 0.47 20.67
C LYS A 37 -13.51 1.63 20.33
N GLN A 38 -13.38 2.60 21.24
CA GLN A 38 -12.53 3.79 21.01
C GLN A 38 -11.08 3.41 20.78
N LEU A 39 -10.58 2.41 21.51
CA LEU A 39 -9.22 1.92 21.37
C LEU A 39 -9.02 1.25 20.00
N VAL A 40 -9.97 0.43 19.56
CA VAL A 40 -9.94 -0.19 18.23
C VAL A 40 -10.01 0.87 17.13
N GLU A 41 -10.89 1.85 17.24
CA GLU A 41 -10.99 2.96 16.29
C GLU A 41 -9.68 3.75 16.20
N ALA A 42 -9.08 4.12 17.33
CA ALA A 42 -7.83 4.87 17.38
C ALA A 42 -6.65 4.09 16.79
N MET A 43 -6.55 2.80 17.11
CA MET A 43 -5.42 1.96 16.69
C MET A 43 -5.54 1.50 15.23
N CYS A 44 -6.75 1.17 14.76
CA CYS A 44 -6.94 0.55 13.45
C CYS A 44 -7.17 1.57 12.33
N SER A 45 -7.74 2.74 12.61
CA SER A 45 -8.01 3.77 11.59
C SER A 45 -6.75 4.42 11.03
N GLY A 46 -5.63 4.35 11.74
CA GLY A 46 -4.36 4.93 11.29
C GLY A 46 -3.79 4.32 9.99
N CYS A 47 -4.28 3.14 9.59
CA CYS A 47 -3.71 2.40 8.48
C CYS A 47 -4.70 2.02 7.38
N HIS A 48 -5.98 1.89 7.69
CA HIS A 48 -7.03 1.50 6.76
C HIS A 48 -8.42 1.89 7.28
N ALA A 49 -9.42 1.83 6.41
CA ALA A 49 -10.80 2.09 6.78
C ALA A 49 -11.31 1.06 7.80
N LEU A 50 -12.07 1.53 8.79
CA LEU A 50 -12.66 0.67 9.83
C LEU A 50 -13.58 -0.43 9.28
N GLN A 51 -14.13 -0.25 8.07
CA GLN A 51 -14.92 -1.28 7.37
C GLN A 51 -14.18 -2.60 7.21
N LEU A 52 -12.86 -2.61 7.19
CA LEU A 52 -12.09 -3.85 7.11
C LEU A 52 -12.27 -4.72 8.35
N ILE A 53 -12.62 -4.16 9.51
CA ILE A 53 -12.84 -4.91 10.74
C ILE A 53 -14.09 -5.80 10.62
N PRO A 54 -15.31 -5.26 10.38
CA PRO A 54 -16.48 -6.13 10.19
C PRO A 54 -16.33 -7.06 8.97
N ASN A 55 -15.65 -6.62 7.92
CA ASN A 55 -15.34 -7.51 6.79
C ASN A 55 -14.41 -8.67 7.21
N SER A 56 -13.64 -8.50 8.30
CA SER A 56 -12.76 -9.51 8.88
C SER A 56 -13.44 -10.36 9.97
N SER A 57 -14.75 -10.23 10.15
CA SER A 57 -15.50 -11.03 11.14
C SER A 57 -15.38 -12.54 10.93
N GLY A 58 -15.59 -13.29 12.01
CA GLY A 58 -15.58 -14.75 11.96
C GLY A 58 -14.29 -15.40 12.47
N TYR A 59 -13.47 -14.67 13.20
CA TYR A 59 -12.28 -15.20 13.87
C TYR A 59 -12.52 -15.47 15.35
N THR A 60 -11.87 -16.53 15.88
CA THR A 60 -11.73 -16.72 17.32
C THR A 60 -10.87 -15.61 17.92
N ARG A 61 -10.91 -15.44 19.24
CA ARG A 61 -10.05 -14.48 19.94
C ARG A 61 -8.56 -14.71 19.65
N GLU A 62 -8.15 -15.98 19.53
CA GLU A 62 -6.77 -16.35 19.24
C GLU A 62 -6.39 -15.97 17.80
N GLN A 63 -7.27 -16.21 16.85
CA GLN A 63 -7.09 -15.80 15.44
C GLN A 63 -7.06 -14.26 15.34
N TRP A 64 -7.87 -13.53 16.12
CA TRP A 64 -7.77 -12.07 16.21
C TRP A 64 -6.42 -11.63 16.78
N ARG A 65 -5.88 -12.34 17.79
CA ARG A 65 -4.55 -12.06 18.33
C ARG A 65 -3.47 -12.23 17.27
N GLU A 66 -3.47 -13.35 16.57
CA GLU A 66 -2.55 -13.61 15.48
C GLU A 66 -2.65 -12.52 14.40
N LEU A 67 -3.86 -12.22 13.96
CA LEU A 67 -4.14 -11.21 12.95
C LEU A 67 -3.62 -9.83 13.35
N THR A 68 -3.96 -9.36 14.54
CA THR A 68 -3.56 -8.03 15.01
C THR A 68 -2.07 -7.92 15.26
N SER A 69 -1.39 -9.03 15.64
CA SER A 69 0.07 -9.04 15.85
C SER A 69 0.87 -8.71 14.59
N TYR A 70 0.32 -9.01 13.42
CA TYR A 70 0.92 -8.66 12.13
C TYR A 70 0.66 -7.21 11.70
N MET A 71 -0.29 -6.54 12.33
CA MET A 71 -0.72 -5.18 11.97
C MET A 71 -0.21 -4.11 12.91
N VAL A 72 -0.31 -4.37 14.21
CA VAL A 72 -0.03 -3.40 15.27
C VAL A 72 0.81 -4.06 16.35
N ASN A 73 1.94 -3.48 16.69
CA ASN A 73 2.70 -3.93 17.84
C ASN A 73 2.07 -3.43 19.14
N MET A 74 1.35 -4.29 19.83
CA MET A 74 0.73 -4.03 21.12
C MET A 74 1.49 -4.66 22.29
N SER A 75 2.68 -5.21 22.07
CA SER A 75 3.44 -5.93 23.10
C SER A 75 3.82 -5.07 24.30
N GLY A 76 3.93 -3.75 24.12
CA GLY A 76 4.21 -2.81 25.21
C GLY A 76 3.04 -2.50 26.14
N SER A 77 1.82 -2.96 25.81
CA SER A 77 0.62 -2.70 26.61
C SER A 77 -0.34 -3.91 26.62
N PRO A 78 -0.05 -4.96 27.42
CA PRO A 78 -0.88 -6.16 27.48
C PRO A 78 -2.35 -5.90 27.82
N ALA A 79 -2.62 -4.89 28.66
CA ALA A 79 -3.99 -4.51 29.02
C ALA A 79 -4.78 -3.99 27.81
N GLN A 80 -4.19 -3.08 27.03
CA GLN A 80 -4.81 -2.58 25.80
C GLN A 80 -4.97 -3.68 24.75
N GLN A 81 -3.98 -4.55 24.62
CA GLN A 81 -4.06 -5.70 23.71
C GLN A 81 -5.25 -6.59 24.08
N ASN A 82 -5.42 -6.92 25.34
CA ASN A 82 -6.55 -7.74 25.80
C ASN A 82 -7.88 -7.04 25.53
N GLU A 83 -7.99 -5.74 25.82
CA GLU A 83 -9.21 -4.98 25.58
C GLU A 83 -9.59 -4.94 24.09
N VAL A 84 -8.63 -4.75 23.20
CA VAL A 84 -8.85 -4.83 21.75
C VAL A 84 -9.32 -6.21 21.33
N LEU A 85 -8.65 -7.26 21.81
CA LEU A 85 -8.98 -8.65 21.44
C LEU A 85 -10.34 -9.08 21.98
N ASP A 86 -10.69 -8.68 23.17
CA ASP A 86 -11.99 -8.97 23.77
C ASP A 86 -13.12 -8.28 23.01
N TYR A 87 -12.91 -7.00 22.62
CA TYR A 87 -13.85 -6.27 21.78
C TYR A 87 -14.04 -6.94 20.40
N LEU A 88 -12.95 -7.27 19.73
CA LEU A 88 -13.01 -7.90 18.40
C LEU A 88 -13.69 -9.27 18.45
N ALA A 89 -13.35 -10.10 19.42
CA ALA A 89 -13.93 -11.43 19.55
C ALA A 89 -15.42 -11.39 19.92
N ALA A 90 -15.83 -10.43 20.75
CA ALA A 90 -17.24 -10.30 21.16
C ALA A 90 -18.13 -9.77 20.02
N ASN A 91 -17.64 -8.80 19.24
CA ASN A 91 -18.43 -8.14 18.21
C ASN A 91 -18.32 -8.79 16.83
N PHE A 92 -17.27 -9.58 16.57
CA PHE A 92 -17.01 -10.22 15.28
C PHE A 92 -16.62 -11.70 15.46
N PRO A 93 -17.50 -12.50 16.13
CA PRO A 93 -17.21 -13.89 16.50
C PRO A 93 -17.15 -14.83 15.30
N PRO A 94 -16.67 -16.07 15.49
CA PRO A 94 -16.79 -17.15 14.52
C PRO A 94 -18.25 -17.36 14.11
N GLY A 95 -18.49 -17.65 12.82
CA GLY A 95 -19.83 -17.90 12.29
C GLY A 95 -20.59 -16.67 11.81
N ASP A 96 -20.07 -15.46 11.99
CA ASP A 96 -20.62 -14.26 11.39
C ASP A 96 -20.58 -14.35 9.86
N THR A 97 -21.74 -14.13 9.23
CA THR A 97 -21.96 -14.31 7.78
C THR A 97 -21.49 -13.14 6.93
N ASN A 98 -20.93 -12.07 7.52
CA ASN A 98 -20.39 -10.94 6.77
C ASN A 98 -19.16 -11.27 5.91
N ARG A 99 -18.76 -12.53 5.84
CA ARG A 99 -17.70 -13.00 4.96
C ARG A 99 -18.10 -12.83 3.51
N ARG A 100 -17.24 -12.24 2.73
CA ARG A 100 -17.35 -12.15 1.27
C ARG A 100 -16.51 -13.28 0.68
N PRO A 101 -17.12 -14.40 0.27
CA PRO A 101 -16.35 -15.51 -0.29
C PRO A 101 -15.75 -15.08 -1.63
N ALA A 102 -14.51 -15.47 -1.85
CA ALA A 102 -13.90 -15.38 -3.16
C ALA A 102 -14.64 -16.27 -4.16
N LYS A 103 -14.62 -15.88 -5.43
CA LYS A 103 -15.12 -16.69 -6.54
C LYS A 103 -13.92 -17.18 -7.37
N PRO A 104 -13.35 -18.34 -7.07
CA PRO A 104 -12.24 -18.89 -7.83
C PRO A 104 -12.63 -19.12 -9.28
N VAL A 105 -11.75 -18.76 -10.19
CA VAL A 105 -11.89 -19.06 -11.63
C VAL A 105 -10.82 -20.08 -11.98
N PRO A 106 -11.20 -21.33 -12.30
CA PRO A 106 -10.24 -22.36 -12.67
C PRO A 106 -9.62 -22.07 -14.05
N GLY A 107 -8.44 -22.65 -14.29
CA GLY A 107 -7.76 -22.54 -15.58
C GLY A 107 -6.57 -23.48 -15.68
N LYS A 108 -5.87 -23.43 -16.82
CA LYS A 108 -4.80 -24.38 -17.15
C LYS A 108 -3.42 -23.94 -16.64
N LEU A 109 -3.22 -22.65 -16.37
CA LEU A 109 -1.96 -22.13 -15.89
C LEU A 109 -1.72 -22.61 -14.45
N GLN A 110 -0.54 -23.18 -14.20
CA GLN A 110 -0.11 -23.60 -12.87
C GLN A 110 0.88 -22.57 -12.29
N LEU A 111 0.86 -22.42 -10.98
CA LEU A 111 1.74 -21.53 -10.25
C LEU A 111 2.57 -22.27 -9.21
N THR A 112 3.85 -21.93 -9.13
CA THR A 112 4.69 -22.26 -7.98
C THR A 112 4.79 -21.04 -7.09
N TRP A 113 4.71 -21.25 -5.77
CA TRP A 113 4.73 -20.22 -4.74
C TRP A 113 5.92 -20.40 -3.83
N LYS A 114 6.72 -19.36 -3.65
CA LYS A 114 7.74 -19.29 -2.62
C LYS A 114 7.39 -18.16 -1.66
N GLU A 115 7.30 -18.47 -0.38
CA GLU A 115 6.96 -17.51 0.66
C GLU A 115 8.17 -17.27 1.56
N TYR A 116 8.51 -16.00 1.72
CA TYR A 116 9.63 -15.54 2.55
C TYR A 116 9.07 -14.77 3.74
N VAL A 117 9.30 -15.26 4.95
CA VAL A 117 8.89 -14.58 6.18
C VAL A 117 9.96 -13.55 6.54
N MET A 118 9.55 -12.29 6.69
CA MET A 118 10.46 -11.22 7.09
C MET A 118 10.77 -11.28 8.59
N ALA A 119 12.00 -10.91 8.97
CA ALA A 119 12.55 -11.19 10.29
C ALA A 119 11.76 -10.53 11.43
N LYS A 120 11.31 -9.29 11.27
CA LYS A 120 10.64 -8.54 12.33
C LYS A 120 9.13 -8.65 12.20
N LEU A 121 8.48 -9.24 13.19
CA LEU A 121 7.02 -9.34 13.25
C LEU A 121 6.38 -7.96 13.47
N GLY A 122 5.17 -7.78 12.93
CA GLY A 122 4.39 -6.56 13.11
C GLY A 122 4.92 -5.33 12.37
N GLN A 123 5.99 -5.46 11.57
CA GLN A 123 6.57 -4.32 10.85
C GLN A 123 5.76 -3.86 9.65
N ARG A 124 4.71 -4.56 9.27
CA ARG A 124 3.89 -4.25 8.09
C ARG A 124 4.74 -4.21 6.83
N THR A 125 5.30 -5.37 6.46
CA THR A 125 6.09 -5.55 5.23
C THR A 125 5.27 -5.20 4.00
N ARG A 126 5.85 -4.40 3.10
CA ARG A 126 5.18 -3.93 1.89
C ARG A 126 6.14 -3.55 0.77
N ASP A 127 5.58 -3.41 -0.43
CA ASP A 127 6.21 -2.92 -1.65
C ASP A 127 7.55 -3.60 -2.00
N PRO A 128 7.63 -4.96 -2.03
CA PRO A 128 8.88 -5.64 -2.32
C PRO A 128 9.36 -5.35 -3.73
N ILE A 129 10.68 -5.21 -3.90
CA ILE A 129 11.34 -5.04 -5.18
C ILE A 129 12.65 -5.82 -5.23
N GLN A 130 12.90 -6.53 -6.34
CA GLN A 130 14.13 -7.27 -6.55
C GLN A 130 15.25 -6.35 -7.06
N ALA A 131 16.41 -6.45 -6.45
CA ALA A 131 17.63 -5.78 -6.89
C ALA A 131 18.38 -6.61 -7.96
N ALA A 132 19.39 -5.99 -8.57
CA ALA A 132 20.20 -6.62 -9.62
C ALA A 132 20.94 -7.89 -9.17
N ASP A 133 21.26 -7.99 -7.87
CA ASP A 133 21.93 -9.12 -7.25
C ASP A 133 20.97 -10.25 -6.80
N GLY A 134 19.67 -10.11 -7.10
CA GLY A 134 18.60 -11.03 -6.72
C GLY A 134 18.08 -10.85 -5.30
N SER A 135 18.65 -9.95 -4.51
CA SER A 135 18.09 -9.63 -3.19
C SER A 135 16.77 -8.87 -3.31
N ILE A 136 15.92 -8.99 -2.31
CA ILE A 136 14.61 -8.37 -2.27
C ILE A 136 14.60 -7.26 -1.22
N TRP A 137 14.35 -6.04 -1.66
CA TRP A 137 14.14 -4.91 -0.78
C TRP A 137 12.66 -4.77 -0.43
N TYR A 138 12.35 -4.34 0.78
CA TYR A 138 10.97 -4.13 1.25
C TYR A 138 10.90 -2.97 2.25
N ALA A 139 9.74 -2.34 2.36
CA ALA A 139 9.46 -1.36 3.39
C ALA A 139 8.84 -2.06 4.61
N GLY A 140 9.42 -1.86 5.79
CA GLY A 140 8.85 -2.23 7.09
C GLY A 140 8.21 -1.00 7.72
N GLN A 141 6.98 -0.67 7.30
CA GLN A 141 6.34 0.60 7.62
C GLN A 141 6.28 0.89 9.12
N PHE A 142 5.72 -0.03 9.91
CA PHE A 142 5.62 0.14 11.36
C PHE A 142 6.94 -0.12 12.10
N GLY A 143 7.85 -0.83 11.47
CA GLY A 143 9.21 -0.98 11.95
C GLY A 143 10.06 0.28 11.79
N ASN A 144 9.57 1.27 11.03
CA ASN A 144 10.30 2.48 10.63
C ASN A 144 11.65 2.18 9.95
N LEU A 145 11.65 1.18 9.05
CA LEU A 145 12.85 0.65 8.40
C LEU A 145 12.61 0.31 6.94
N ILE A 146 13.68 0.12 6.19
CA ILE A 146 13.67 -0.70 4.98
C ILE A 146 14.54 -1.94 5.23
N GLY A 147 14.14 -3.07 4.62
CA GLY A 147 14.85 -4.33 4.76
C GLY A 147 15.35 -4.84 3.41
N ARG A 148 16.44 -5.59 3.45
CA ARG A 148 17.00 -6.35 2.34
C ARG A 148 17.05 -7.82 2.72
N TYR A 149 16.36 -8.65 1.98
CA TYR A 149 16.31 -10.09 2.14
C TYR A 149 17.07 -10.78 1.00
N ASP A 150 17.96 -11.73 1.32
CA ASP A 150 18.62 -12.57 0.32
C ASP A 150 17.90 -13.93 0.25
N PRO A 151 17.14 -14.23 -0.82
CA PRO A 151 16.40 -15.49 -0.92
C PRO A 151 17.29 -16.74 -1.06
N ARG A 152 18.58 -16.58 -1.36
CA ARG A 152 19.53 -17.71 -1.46
C ARG A 152 20.03 -18.16 -0.08
N THR A 153 20.19 -17.23 0.84
CA THR A 153 20.73 -17.49 2.18
C THR A 153 19.70 -17.42 3.29
N GLY A 154 18.55 -16.81 3.01
CA GLY A 154 17.52 -16.52 4.01
C GLY A 154 17.89 -15.36 4.95
N GLN A 155 19.01 -14.69 4.72
CA GLN A 155 19.47 -13.60 5.57
C GLN A 155 18.71 -12.31 5.31
N THR A 156 18.40 -11.61 6.38
CA THR A 156 17.79 -10.26 6.34
C THR A 156 18.74 -9.25 6.96
N ARG A 157 18.89 -8.10 6.28
CA ARG A 157 19.50 -6.91 6.85
C ARG A 157 18.49 -5.79 6.87
N GLU A 158 18.31 -5.15 8.02
CA GLU A 158 17.37 -4.06 8.22
C GLU A 158 18.13 -2.76 8.45
N TYR A 159 17.56 -1.65 7.98
CA TYR A 159 18.14 -0.31 8.04
C TYR A 159 17.11 0.61 8.66
N ASP A 160 17.42 1.11 9.86
CA ASP A 160 16.57 2.07 10.54
C ASP A 160 16.54 3.40 9.78
N LEU A 161 15.36 3.97 9.70
CA LEU A 161 15.13 5.25 9.04
C LEU A 161 15.04 6.39 10.06
N PRO A 162 15.19 7.65 9.62
CA PRO A 162 14.96 8.81 10.48
C PRO A 162 13.62 8.69 11.23
N PRO A 163 13.53 9.23 12.44
CA PRO A 163 12.34 9.09 13.28
C PRO A 163 11.05 9.46 12.55
N LYS A 164 10.00 8.67 12.75
CA LYS A 164 8.66 8.86 12.17
C LYS A 164 8.63 8.84 10.63
N SER A 165 9.62 8.24 9.96
CA SER A 165 9.56 8.09 8.49
C SER A 165 8.38 7.21 8.08
N MET A 166 8.13 6.10 8.77
CA MET A 166 7.02 5.17 8.47
C MET A 166 6.93 4.89 6.96
N PRO A 167 7.94 4.25 6.35
CA PRO A 167 8.08 4.21 4.90
C PRO A 167 6.87 3.55 4.24
N HIS A 168 6.33 4.22 3.23
CA HIS A 168 5.21 3.67 2.47
C HIS A 168 5.68 2.83 1.28
N THR A 169 6.70 3.27 0.59
CA THR A 169 7.25 2.63 -0.61
C THR A 169 8.75 2.45 -0.46
N VAL A 170 9.28 1.34 -1.00
CA VAL A 170 10.68 1.21 -1.37
C VAL A 170 10.78 1.06 -2.89
N GLN A 171 11.74 1.75 -3.50
CA GLN A 171 12.00 1.72 -4.94
C GLN A 171 13.50 1.80 -5.19
N LEU A 172 13.98 1.13 -6.24
CA LEU A 172 15.37 1.21 -6.67
C LEU A 172 15.50 2.26 -7.76
N ASP A 173 16.48 3.15 -7.64
CA ASP A 173 16.82 4.08 -8.69
C ASP A 173 17.64 3.41 -9.81
N PRO A 174 17.95 4.11 -10.92
CA PRO A 174 18.77 3.54 -12.01
C PRO A 174 20.16 3.08 -11.58
N LYS A 175 20.68 3.57 -10.44
CA LYS A 175 21.96 3.14 -9.85
C LYS A 175 21.80 1.97 -8.86
N GLY A 176 20.57 1.48 -8.66
CA GLY A 176 20.24 0.38 -7.73
C GLY A 176 20.16 0.80 -6.26
N ARG A 177 20.15 2.10 -5.94
CA ARG A 177 20.04 2.59 -4.56
C ARG A 177 18.59 2.44 -4.07
N PRO A 178 18.38 1.93 -2.84
CA PRO A 178 17.04 1.75 -2.28
C PRO A 178 16.52 3.09 -1.72
N TRP A 179 15.51 3.63 -2.38
CA TRP A 179 14.81 4.84 -1.99
C TRP A 179 13.54 4.53 -1.22
N PHE A 180 13.14 5.45 -0.34
CA PHE A 180 11.92 5.35 0.44
C PHE A 180 11.16 6.67 0.49
N SER A 181 9.85 6.57 0.67
CA SER A 181 8.98 7.70 1.01
C SER A 181 8.71 7.70 2.51
N GLY A 182 9.15 8.74 3.23
CA GLY A 182 8.85 8.96 4.64
C GLY A 182 7.46 9.54 4.81
N ASN A 183 6.46 8.67 4.78
CA ASN A 183 5.03 9.01 4.65
C ASN A 183 4.44 9.77 5.85
N GLN A 184 5.10 9.74 7.01
CA GLN A 184 4.63 10.42 8.21
C GLN A 184 5.48 11.62 8.61
N ASN A 185 6.69 11.75 8.08
CA ASN A 185 7.57 12.85 8.40
C ASN A 185 7.87 13.78 7.21
N GLY A 186 7.21 13.55 6.06
CA GLY A 186 7.35 14.41 4.88
C GLY A 186 8.75 14.40 4.30
N THR A 187 9.39 13.23 4.18
CA THR A 187 10.71 13.09 3.59
C THR A 187 10.71 12.12 2.41
N ILE A 188 11.65 12.32 1.51
CA ILE A 188 12.06 11.32 0.50
C ILE A 188 13.55 11.11 0.68
N GLY A 189 14.01 9.88 0.59
CA GLY A 189 15.42 9.58 0.77
C GLY A 189 15.82 8.20 0.28
N TRP A 190 17.10 7.90 0.39
CA TRP A 190 17.66 6.58 0.10
C TRP A 190 18.63 6.18 1.19
N VAL A 191 18.88 4.89 1.32
CA VAL A 191 19.82 4.32 2.28
C VAL A 191 21.02 3.78 1.53
N ASP A 192 22.22 4.10 2.00
CA ASP A 192 23.45 3.46 1.55
C ASP A 192 23.52 2.04 2.13
N PRO A 193 23.48 0.99 1.28
CA PRO A 193 23.48 -0.38 1.77
C PRO A 193 24.77 -0.78 2.51
N MET A 194 25.86 -0.08 2.28
CA MET A 194 27.15 -0.38 2.92
C MET A 194 27.23 0.21 4.32
N SER A 195 27.03 1.53 4.43
CA SER A 195 27.12 2.24 5.69
C SER A 195 25.86 2.21 6.54
N GLY A 196 24.70 1.93 5.92
CA GLY A 196 23.38 2.02 6.57
C GLY A 196 22.88 3.45 6.76
N LYS A 197 23.60 4.46 6.28
CA LYS A 197 23.22 5.87 6.43
C LYS A 197 22.13 6.26 5.44
N ALA A 198 21.12 6.98 5.92
CA ALA A 198 20.09 7.56 5.07
C ALA A 198 20.47 8.98 4.66
N THR A 199 20.29 9.29 3.36
CA THR A 199 20.28 10.64 2.82
C THR A 199 18.84 11.02 2.55
N VAL A 200 18.39 12.17 3.09
CA VAL A 200 16.97 12.56 3.02
C VAL A 200 16.79 14.01 2.60
N TRP A 201 15.69 14.27 1.91
CA TRP A 201 15.19 15.59 1.57
C TRP A 201 13.84 15.80 2.24
N LYS A 202 13.73 16.86 3.01
CA LYS A 202 12.49 17.29 3.65
C LYS A 202 11.65 18.07 2.65
N MET A 203 10.35 17.81 2.60
CA MET A 203 9.43 18.58 1.77
C MET A 203 9.39 20.04 2.22
N PRO A 204 9.53 21.00 1.29
CA PRO A 204 9.52 22.44 1.62
C PRO A 204 8.12 22.95 1.97
N ASP A 205 7.06 22.32 1.43
CA ASP A 205 5.67 22.68 1.70
C ASP A 205 5.21 21.96 2.99
N PRO A 206 4.85 22.69 4.06
CA PRO A 206 4.41 22.09 5.32
C PRO A 206 3.08 21.32 5.21
N GLU A 207 2.30 21.53 4.15
CA GLU A 207 1.08 20.76 3.87
C GLU A 207 1.37 19.49 3.06
N ALA A 208 2.55 19.34 2.48
CA ALA A 208 2.97 18.17 1.70
C ALA A 208 3.70 17.15 2.59
N THR A 209 3.00 16.56 3.55
CA THR A 209 3.60 15.76 4.63
C THR A 209 3.60 14.26 4.38
N ASP A 210 2.91 13.78 3.34
CA ASP A 210 2.63 12.36 3.09
C ASP A 210 3.15 11.84 1.73
N PRO A 211 4.46 11.98 1.40
CA PRO A 211 4.98 11.38 0.17
C PRO A 211 4.68 9.88 0.16
N HIS A 212 4.14 9.41 -0.96
CA HIS A 212 3.52 8.08 -1.01
C HIS A 212 4.24 7.11 -1.97
N THR A 213 3.97 7.15 -3.26
CA THR A 213 4.61 6.29 -4.26
C THR A 213 5.70 7.06 -5.00
N ILE A 214 6.82 6.39 -5.29
CA ILE A 214 8.00 6.97 -5.94
C ILE A 214 8.23 6.28 -7.28
N THR A 215 8.65 7.04 -8.29
CA THR A 215 9.23 6.55 -9.54
C THR A 215 10.40 7.44 -9.98
N PHE A 216 11.18 6.98 -10.97
CA PHE A 216 12.36 7.69 -11.48
C PHE A 216 12.30 7.82 -12.99
N ASP A 217 12.87 8.90 -13.50
CA ASP A 217 13.26 8.93 -14.89
C ASP A 217 14.65 8.27 -15.11
N LYS A 218 15.07 8.19 -16.36
CA LYS A 218 16.38 7.63 -16.74
C LYS A 218 17.59 8.40 -16.17
N ASN A 219 17.41 9.65 -15.80
CA ASN A 219 18.45 10.52 -15.23
C ASN A 219 18.49 10.47 -13.71
N GLY A 220 17.57 9.72 -13.08
CA GLY A 220 17.49 9.59 -11.63
C GLY A 220 16.73 10.73 -10.94
N ILE A 221 16.01 11.56 -11.69
CA ILE A 221 15.05 12.51 -11.11
C ILE A 221 13.90 11.71 -10.49
N VAL A 222 13.53 12.09 -9.29
CA VAL A 222 12.51 11.41 -8.48
C VAL A 222 11.17 12.07 -8.68
N TYR A 223 10.14 11.30 -9.00
CA TYR A 223 8.74 11.74 -9.06
C TYR A 223 7.94 10.99 -8.01
N PHE A 224 7.00 11.67 -7.37
CA PHE A 224 6.26 11.08 -6.27
C PHE A 224 4.89 11.72 -6.09
N THR A 225 4.00 10.96 -5.47
CA THR A 225 2.64 11.39 -5.13
C THR A 225 2.53 11.74 -3.66
N PHE A 226 1.53 12.58 -3.33
CA PHE A 226 1.06 12.85 -1.97
C PHE A 226 -0.43 12.53 -1.96
N GLN A 227 -0.81 11.48 -1.25
CA GLN A 227 -2.20 11.02 -1.27
C GLN A 227 -3.12 11.98 -0.52
N ALA A 228 -2.86 12.22 0.75
CA ALA A 228 -3.71 13.07 1.58
C ALA A 228 -3.56 14.56 1.21
N ALA A 229 -2.33 15.00 0.93
CA ALA A 229 -2.08 16.38 0.53
C ALA A 229 -2.54 16.72 -0.90
N ASN A 230 -2.97 15.73 -1.69
CA ASN A 230 -3.48 15.91 -3.06
C ASN A 230 -2.52 16.64 -3.99
N ARG A 231 -1.24 16.20 -4.00
CA ARG A 231 -0.14 16.83 -4.75
C ARG A 231 0.69 15.81 -5.51
N ILE A 232 1.49 16.30 -6.45
CA ILE A 232 2.52 15.57 -7.16
C ILE A 232 3.83 16.33 -7.00
N GLY A 233 4.93 15.63 -6.77
CA GLY A 233 6.24 16.20 -6.55
C GLY A 233 7.31 15.66 -7.48
N ARG A 234 8.35 16.48 -7.69
CA ARG A 234 9.60 16.15 -8.38
C ARG A 234 10.77 16.60 -7.53
N LEU A 235 11.77 15.75 -7.37
CA LEU A 235 13.03 16.05 -6.69
C LEU A 235 14.19 15.77 -7.65
N ASN A 236 15.07 16.75 -7.82
CA ASN A 236 16.39 16.53 -8.39
C ASN A 236 17.38 16.24 -7.25
N PRO A 237 17.86 15.00 -7.08
CA PRO A 237 18.72 14.65 -5.95
C PRO A 237 20.14 15.23 -6.04
N GLU A 238 20.57 15.69 -7.22
CA GLU A 238 21.90 16.30 -7.39
C GLU A 238 21.92 17.77 -6.94
N THR A 239 20.84 18.50 -7.21
CA THR A 239 20.72 19.92 -6.81
C THR A 239 19.94 20.12 -5.51
N GLY A 240 19.15 19.13 -5.10
CA GLY A 240 18.21 19.23 -3.99
C GLY A 240 16.93 20.01 -4.33
N GLU A 241 16.74 20.43 -5.59
CA GLU A 241 15.54 21.16 -6.01
C GLU A 241 14.29 20.28 -5.91
N ILE A 242 13.28 20.76 -5.19
CA ILE A 242 11.98 20.12 -5.07
C ILE A 242 10.90 21.03 -5.64
N LYS A 243 10.13 20.50 -6.61
CA LYS A 243 8.95 21.16 -7.15
C LYS A 243 7.71 20.34 -6.78
N ILE A 244 6.68 21.01 -6.26
CA ILE A 244 5.41 20.39 -5.85
C ILE A 244 4.26 21.15 -6.51
N VAL A 245 3.30 20.42 -7.09
CA VAL A 245 2.09 20.98 -7.69
C VAL A 245 0.84 20.36 -7.06
N LYS A 246 -0.19 21.17 -6.85
CA LYS A 246 -1.52 20.70 -6.43
C LYS A 246 -2.24 20.08 -7.62
N VAL A 247 -2.96 18.99 -7.39
CA VAL A 247 -3.98 18.54 -8.33
C VAL A 247 -5.16 19.47 -8.20
N ALA A 248 -5.61 20.05 -9.31
CA ALA A 248 -6.62 21.10 -9.33
C ALA A 248 -7.94 20.64 -8.67
N GLU A 249 -8.39 19.44 -9.05
CA GLU A 249 -9.58 18.84 -8.48
C GLU A 249 -9.33 18.33 -7.07
N GLN A 250 -10.15 18.78 -6.13
CA GLN A 250 -10.05 18.36 -4.74
C GLN A 250 -10.33 16.86 -4.58
N ARG A 251 -9.62 16.20 -3.64
CA ARG A 251 -9.79 14.80 -3.29
C ARG A 251 -9.49 13.80 -4.42
N SER A 252 -8.65 14.15 -5.39
CA SER A 252 -8.18 13.16 -6.37
C SER A 252 -7.35 12.07 -5.69
N GLN A 253 -6.63 12.41 -4.62
CA GLN A 253 -5.77 11.50 -3.87
C GLN A 253 -4.79 10.75 -4.78
N PRO A 254 -3.83 11.44 -5.42
CA PRO A 254 -2.83 10.81 -6.27
C PRO A 254 -2.14 9.67 -5.52
N TYR A 255 -2.14 8.46 -6.11
CA TYR A 255 -1.73 7.27 -5.38
C TYR A 255 -0.53 6.58 -6.03
N ASP A 256 -0.73 5.89 -7.15
CA ASP A 256 0.34 5.27 -7.93
C ASP A 256 0.86 6.23 -9.00
N ILE A 257 2.12 6.07 -9.39
CA ILE A 257 2.77 6.89 -10.41
C ILE A 257 3.75 6.04 -11.21
N LYS A 258 3.60 6.05 -12.53
CA LYS A 258 4.48 5.34 -13.46
C LYS A 258 4.71 6.12 -14.74
N PHE A 259 5.91 6.01 -15.28
CA PHE A 259 6.18 6.49 -16.62
C PHE A 259 5.51 5.63 -17.68
N ASP A 260 5.14 6.24 -18.79
CA ASP A 260 4.89 5.52 -20.02
C ASP A 260 6.19 4.85 -20.52
N LYS A 261 6.06 4.01 -21.55
CA LYS A 261 7.19 3.25 -22.08
C LYS A 261 8.29 4.14 -22.65
N GLU A 262 7.91 5.27 -23.20
CA GLU A 262 8.81 6.26 -23.82
C GLU A 262 9.50 7.16 -22.77
N GLY A 263 9.02 7.18 -21.53
CA GLY A 263 9.52 8.06 -20.48
C GLY A 263 9.13 9.52 -20.67
N THR A 264 8.06 9.77 -21.43
CA THR A 264 7.60 11.12 -21.78
C THR A 264 6.39 11.59 -21.02
N THR A 265 5.64 10.66 -20.42
CA THR A 265 4.42 10.93 -19.67
C THR A 265 4.43 10.16 -18.35
N LEU A 266 4.02 10.81 -17.28
CA LEU A 266 3.69 10.14 -16.04
C LEU A 266 2.19 9.88 -15.95
N TRP A 267 1.82 8.65 -15.71
CA TRP A 267 0.46 8.25 -15.39
C TRP A 267 0.31 8.12 -13.89
N VAL A 268 -0.72 8.78 -13.35
CA VAL A 268 -1.00 8.80 -11.90
C VAL A 268 -2.42 8.36 -11.66
N SER A 269 -2.62 7.47 -10.69
CA SER A 269 -3.93 6.99 -10.32
C SER A 269 -4.63 7.91 -9.31
N CYS A 270 -5.96 8.03 -9.43
CA CYS A 270 -6.82 8.75 -8.48
C CYS A 270 -7.48 7.75 -7.53
N ASN A 271 -7.16 7.84 -6.24
CA ASN A 271 -7.68 6.88 -5.25
C ASN A 271 -9.05 7.27 -4.65
N ALA A 272 -9.60 8.43 -4.98
CA ALA A 272 -10.89 8.89 -4.43
C ALA A 272 -11.85 9.44 -5.47
N ARG A 273 -11.47 9.46 -6.74
CA ARG A 273 -12.29 9.90 -7.88
C ARG A 273 -12.08 8.97 -9.07
N PRO A 274 -13.05 8.89 -10.00
CA PRO A 274 -12.94 8.07 -11.21
C PRO A 274 -12.05 8.75 -12.25
N CYS A 275 -10.74 8.84 -11.99
CA CYS A 275 -9.81 9.47 -12.91
C CYS A 275 -8.43 8.80 -12.95
N LEU A 276 -7.72 9.05 -14.05
CA LEU A 276 -6.28 8.97 -14.17
C LEU A 276 -5.74 10.37 -14.48
N LEU A 277 -4.53 10.68 -14.02
CA LEU A 277 -3.86 11.93 -14.34
C LEU A 277 -2.72 11.64 -15.32
N LYS A 278 -2.69 12.38 -16.41
CA LYS A 278 -1.57 12.46 -17.33
C LYS A 278 -0.73 13.66 -16.95
N VAL A 279 0.53 13.45 -16.64
CA VAL A 279 1.42 14.48 -16.09
C VAL A 279 2.66 14.61 -16.98
N ASP A 280 2.96 15.81 -17.41
CA ASP A 280 4.21 16.13 -18.10
C ASP A 280 5.37 16.15 -17.08
N PRO A 281 6.41 15.33 -17.24
CA PRO A 281 7.47 15.23 -16.24
C PRO A 281 8.36 16.49 -16.14
N ALA A 282 8.47 17.28 -17.21
CA ALA A 282 9.31 18.46 -17.22
C ALA A 282 8.65 19.64 -16.48
N THR A 283 7.37 19.86 -16.75
CA THR A 283 6.62 21.01 -16.24
C THR A 283 5.78 20.70 -15.01
N LEU A 284 5.41 19.43 -14.81
CA LEU A 284 4.37 18.92 -13.91
C LEU A 284 2.95 19.41 -14.28
N ALA A 285 2.72 19.80 -15.52
CA ALA A 285 1.37 20.10 -16.00
C ALA A 285 0.51 18.83 -15.97
N ILE A 286 -0.70 18.96 -15.45
CA ILE A 286 -1.63 17.84 -15.21
C ILE A 286 -2.83 17.95 -16.15
N THR A 287 -3.16 16.86 -16.84
CA THR A 287 -4.41 16.66 -17.56
C THR A 287 -5.16 15.48 -16.97
N GLU A 288 -6.44 15.67 -16.66
CA GLU A 288 -7.28 14.60 -16.13
C GLU A 288 -7.93 13.80 -17.26
N VAL A 289 -7.93 12.47 -17.09
CA VAL A 289 -8.66 11.51 -17.92
C VAL A 289 -9.78 10.92 -17.06
N GLN A 290 -11.02 11.28 -17.37
CA GLN A 290 -12.19 10.79 -16.67
C GLN A 290 -12.45 9.32 -17.00
N LEU A 291 -12.73 8.50 -15.96
CA LEU A 291 -13.09 7.10 -16.11
C LEU A 291 -14.61 6.91 -16.10
N PRO A 292 -15.12 5.89 -16.84
CA PRO A 292 -16.56 5.80 -17.12
C PRO A 292 -17.42 5.39 -15.92
N ARG A 293 -16.89 4.57 -15.00
CA ARG A 293 -17.67 4.06 -13.85
C ARG A 293 -17.65 5.04 -12.69
N PRO A 294 -18.79 5.55 -12.18
CA PRO A 294 -18.85 6.66 -11.21
C PRO A 294 -18.25 6.34 -9.83
N ARG A 295 -18.18 5.07 -9.43
CA ARG A 295 -17.59 4.64 -8.16
C ARG A 295 -16.16 4.11 -8.28
N THR A 296 -15.51 4.38 -9.41
CA THR A 296 -14.12 3.98 -9.62
C THR A 296 -13.20 4.71 -8.65
N THR A 297 -12.36 3.95 -7.97
CA THR A 297 -11.17 4.44 -7.30
C THR A 297 -10.00 3.58 -7.76
N VAL A 298 -8.96 4.22 -8.29
CA VAL A 298 -7.82 3.51 -8.84
C VAL A 298 -6.71 3.45 -7.81
N ARG A 299 -6.38 2.23 -7.33
CA ARG A 299 -5.25 2.04 -6.42
C ARG A 299 -3.94 1.98 -7.17
N ARG A 300 -3.80 1.05 -8.08
CA ARG A 300 -2.56 0.85 -8.84
C ARG A 300 -2.85 0.79 -10.33
N LEU A 301 -1.84 1.13 -11.09
CA LEU A 301 -1.81 1.03 -12.54
C LEU A 301 -0.50 0.39 -13.01
N ASP A 302 -0.50 -0.14 -14.22
CA ASP A 302 0.71 -0.61 -14.88
C ASP A 302 0.69 -0.30 -16.37
N ILE A 303 1.87 -0.17 -16.96
CA ILE A 303 2.03 0.15 -18.38
C ILE A 303 2.46 -1.11 -19.11
N ALA A 304 1.64 -1.54 -20.05
CA ALA A 304 1.94 -2.70 -20.87
C ALA A 304 3.02 -2.41 -21.93
N PRO A 305 3.68 -3.46 -22.46
CA PRO A 305 4.69 -3.29 -23.51
C PRO A 305 4.18 -2.60 -24.78
N ASP A 306 2.88 -2.67 -25.07
CA ASP A 306 2.21 -1.98 -26.18
C ASP A 306 1.84 -0.52 -25.89
N GLY A 307 2.13 -0.04 -24.66
CA GLY A 307 1.84 1.31 -24.20
C GLY A 307 0.44 1.49 -23.60
N MET A 308 -0.38 0.44 -23.53
CA MET A 308 -1.68 0.52 -22.86
C MET A 308 -1.51 0.74 -21.36
N VAL A 309 -2.35 1.59 -20.79
CA VAL A 309 -2.41 1.85 -19.34
C VAL A 309 -3.47 0.95 -18.73
N TRP A 310 -3.03 -0.03 -17.95
CA TRP A 310 -3.91 -0.92 -17.20
C TRP A 310 -4.07 -0.43 -15.77
N TYR A 311 -5.27 -0.51 -15.23
CA TYR A 311 -5.55 -0.07 -13.87
C TYR A 311 -6.56 -0.98 -13.16
N VAL A 312 -6.46 -1.06 -11.84
CA VAL A 312 -7.44 -1.75 -11.02
C VAL A 312 -8.44 -0.78 -10.44
N ASN A 313 -9.72 -1.11 -10.60
CA ASN A 313 -10.82 -0.37 -10.03
C ASN A 313 -11.19 -0.95 -8.65
N SER A 314 -10.59 -0.42 -7.59
CA SER A 314 -10.81 -0.90 -6.22
C SER A 314 -12.22 -0.58 -5.70
N GLY A 315 -12.78 0.55 -6.11
CA GLY A 315 -14.08 1.01 -5.61
C GLY A 315 -15.29 0.30 -6.21
N ALA A 316 -15.15 -0.24 -7.42
CA ALA A 316 -16.23 -0.92 -8.13
C ALA A 316 -15.90 -2.38 -8.49
N GLY A 317 -14.74 -2.91 -8.05
CA GLY A 317 -14.36 -4.31 -8.24
C GLY A 317 -14.13 -4.67 -9.70
N GLY A 318 -13.13 -4.05 -10.35
CA GLY A 318 -12.88 -4.27 -11.77
C GLY A 318 -11.43 -4.06 -12.20
N LEU A 319 -11.19 -4.37 -13.46
CA LEU A 319 -9.97 -4.13 -14.22
C LEU A 319 -10.30 -3.17 -15.36
N GLY A 320 -9.43 -2.22 -15.66
CA GLY A 320 -9.60 -1.30 -16.77
C GLY A 320 -8.34 -1.15 -17.62
N ARG A 321 -8.53 -0.78 -18.89
CA ARG A 321 -7.49 -0.46 -19.86
C ARG A 321 -7.83 0.86 -20.54
N LEU A 322 -6.87 1.77 -20.56
CA LEU A 322 -6.91 3.00 -21.35
C LEU A 322 -5.91 2.88 -22.51
N ASN A 323 -6.36 3.19 -23.71
CA ASN A 323 -5.47 3.45 -24.84
C ASN A 323 -5.08 4.95 -24.82
N PRO A 324 -3.83 5.30 -24.49
CA PRO A 324 -3.43 6.71 -24.36
C PRO A 324 -3.39 7.49 -25.70
N LYS A 325 -3.40 6.78 -26.84
CA LYS A 325 -3.39 7.40 -28.17
C LYS A 325 -4.79 7.78 -28.65
N THR A 326 -5.78 6.93 -28.37
CA THR A 326 -7.16 7.13 -28.85
C THR A 326 -8.11 7.64 -27.76
N GLY A 327 -7.74 7.50 -26.48
CA GLY A 327 -8.61 7.78 -25.34
C GLY A 327 -9.63 6.67 -25.07
N GLU A 328 -9.62 5.57 -25.84
CA GLU A 328 -10.53 4.45 -25.62
C GLU A 328 -10.31 3.80 -24.26
N ILE A 329 -11.38 3.58 -23.51
CA ILE A 329 -11.38 2.89 -22.22
C ILE A 329 -12.25 1.65 -22.32
N LYS A 330 -11.69 0.51 -21.87
CA LYS A 330 -12.44 -0.74 -21.73
C LYS A 330 -12.28 -1.25 -20.29
N GLU A 331 -13.38 -1.73 -19.70
CA GLU A 331 -13.40 -2.22 -18.33
C GLU A 331 -14.08 -3.60 -18.23
N TRP A 332 -13.59 -4.42 -17.31
CA TRP A 332 -14.10 -5.77 -17.00
C TRP A 332 -14.40 -5.86 -15.52
N ASP A 333 -15.46 -6.59 -15.17
CA ASP A 333 -15.74 -6.92 -13.78
C ASP A 333 -14.74 -7.96 -13.26
N SER A 334 -14.26 -7.77 -12.05
CA SER A 334 -13.42 -8.73 -11.36
C SER A 334 -14.23 -10.00 -10.99
N PRO A 335 -13.65 -11.20 -11.01
CA PRO A 335 -14.38 -12.45 -10.78
C PRO A 335 -15.22 -12.48 -9.50
N SER A 336 -14.71 -11.93 -8.42
CA SER A 336 -15.43 -11.91 -7.14
C SER A 336 -16.41 -10.71 -7.01
N GLY A 337 -16.58 -9.92 -8.09
CA GLY A 337 -17.59 -8.89 -8.20
C GLY A 337 -17.22 -7.54 -7.57
N PRO A 338 -18.21 -6.65 -7.36
CA PRO A 338 -17.99 -5.24 -7.09
C PRO A 338 -17.33 -4.96 -5.73
N THR A 339 -17.31 -5.93 -4.84
CA THR A 339 -16.68 -5.81 -3.51
C THR A 339 -15.34 -6.50 -3.40
N SER A 340 -14.79 -7.00 -4.51
CA SER A 340 -13.52 -7.71 -4.55
C SER A 340 -12.30 -6.86 -4.20
N HIS A 341 -12.40 -5.54 -4.33
CA HIS A 341 -11.36 -4.57 -3.97
C HIS A 341 -9.99 -4.91 -4.60
N PRO A 342 -9.85 -4.92 -5.93
CA PRO A 342 -8.58 -5.09 -6.62
C PRO A 342 -7.56 -4.03 -6.20
N TYR A 343 -6.26 -4.39 -6.04
CA TYR A 343 -5.31 -3.44 -5.49
C TYR A 343 -3.95 -3.39 -6.22
N GLY A 344 -3.08 -4.40 -6.04
CA GLY A 344 -1.81 -4.49 -6.76
C GLY A 344 -2.02 -4.95 -8.19
N ILE A 345 -1.19 -4.49 -9.13
CA ILE A 345 -1.28 -4.87 -10.55
C ILE A 345 0.11 -4.98 -11.16
N ALA A 346 0.28 -5.93 -12.08
CA ALA A 346 1.45 -6.05 -12.95
C ALA A 346 1.04 -6.65 -14.28
N VAL A 347 1.64 -6.19 -15.38
CA VAL A 347 1.44 -6.76 -16.72
C VAL A 347 2.61 -7.65 -17.06
N LEU A 348 2.38 -8.96 -17.23
CA LEU A 348 3.42 -9.95 -17.48
C LEU A 348 2.92 -11.04 -18.42
N ASP A 349 3.72 -11.38 -19.43
CA ASP A 349 3.51 -12.50 -20.37
C ASP A 349 2.08 -12.57 -20.94
N GLY A 350 1.62 -11.46 -21.54
CA GLY A 350 0.30 -11.34 -22.15
C GLY A 350 -0.87 -11.43 -21.16
N GLY A 351 -0.59 -11.29 -19.87
CA GLY A 351 -1.60 -11.25 -18.82
C GLY A 351 -1.49 -10.03 -17.92
N VAL A 352 -2.63 -9.59 -17.41
CA VAL A 352 -2.70 -8.60 -16.34
C VAL A 352 -2.93 -9.34 -15.03
N TRP A 353 -1.98 -9.23 -14.13
CA TRP A 353 -2.00 -9.85 -12.82
C TRP A 353 -2.41 -8.83 -11.77
N TYR A 354 -3.38 -9.19 -10.95
CA TYR A 354 -3.80 -8.34 -9.84
C TYR A 354 -4.36 -9.19 -8.69
N ASN A 355 -4.62 -8.59 -7.56
CA ASN A 355 -5.23 -9.29 -6.44
C ASN A 355 -6.62 -8.76 -6.12
N GLU A 356 -7.46 -9.64 -5.57
CA GLU A 356 -8.71 -9.27 -4.92
C GLU A 356 -8.51 -9.35 -3.40
N SER A 357 -8.49 -8.19 -2.73
CA SER A 357 -8.25 -8.08 -1.28
C SER A 357 -9.52 -7.83 -0.45
N GLY A 358 -10.67 -7.70 -1.11
CA GLY A 358 -11.97 -7.53 -0.47
C GLY A 358 -12.72 -8.84 -0.20
N VAL A 359 -12.12 -9.97 -0.53
CA VAL A 359 -12.73 -11.31 -0.44
C VAL A 359 -11.88 -12.27 0.38
N ARG A 360 -12.39 -13.47 0.66
CA ARG A 360 -11.69 -14.49 1.42
C ARG A 360 -11.73 -15.86 0.78
N PRO A 361 -10.59 -16.52 0.68
CA PRO A 361 -9.24 -15.96 0.86
C PRO A 361 -8.95 -14.83 -0.13
N ASP A 362 -7.91 -14.03 0.14
CA ASP A 362 -7.36 -13.12 -0.87
C ASP A 362 -7.02 -13.91 -2.12
N MET A 363 -7.36 -13.39 -3.30
CA MET A 363 -7.12 -14.05 -4.58
C MET A 363 -6.02 -13.33 -5.37
N LEU A 364 -5.16 -14.10 -5.99
CA LEU A 364 -4.37 -13.62 -7.13
C LEU A 364 -5.16 -13.93 -8.41
N VAL A 365 -5.34 -12.93 -9.25
CA VAL A 365 -6.10 -13.02 -10.50
C VAL A 365 -5.19 -12.73 -11.68
N ARG A 366 -5.31 -13.51 -12.75
CA ARG A 366 -4.74 -13.23 -14.06
C ARG A 366 -5.86 -13.02 -15.07
N PHE A 367 -5.80 -11.92 -15.78
CA PHE A 367 -6.59 -11.65 -16.97
C PHE A 367 -5.75 -11.92 -18.20
N ASP A 368 -6.18 -12.82 -19.08
CA ASP A 368 -5.54 -13.09 -20.36
C ASP A 368 -5.95 -12.00 -21.36
N ILE A 369 -5.00 -11.20 -21.82
CA ILE A 369 -5.28 -10.04 -22.67
C ILE A 369 -5.83 -10.45 -24.05
N ALA A 370 -5.35 -11.56 -24.59
CA ALA A 370 -5.73 -11.98 -25.95
C ALA A 370 -7.14 -12.60 -26.00
N ASN A 371 -7.52 -13.36 -24.95
CA ASN A 371 -8.78 -14.10 -24.89
C ASN A 371 -9.83 -13.41 -24.01
N GLU A 372 -9.47 -12.36 -23.29
CA GLU A 372 -10.31 -11.64 -22.32
C GLU A 372 -10.92 -12.57 -21.25
N THR A 373 -10.15 -13.53 -20.76
CA THR A 373 -10.59 -14.52 -19.79
C THR A 373 -9.81 -14.41 -18.49
N PHE A 374 -10.48 -14.76 -17.40
CA PHE A 374 -9.88 -14.77 -16.07
C PHE A 374 -9.46 -16.16 -15.64
N GLN A 375 -8.43 -16.21 -14.82
CA GLN A 375 -8.08 -17.34 -13.97
C GLN A 375 -7.63 -16.79 -12.61
N SER A 376 -7.94 -17.49 -11.51
CA SER A 376 -7.55 -17.02 -10.19
C SER A 376 -7.15 -18.14 -9.24
N TRP A 377 -6.34 -17.77 -8.25
CA TRP A 377 -5.80 -18.70 -7.25
C TRP A 377 -5.91 -18.08 -5.86
N PRO A 378 -6.28 -18.86 -4.83
CA PRO A 378 -6.17 -18.39 -3.46
C PRO A 378 -4.71 -18.18 -3.09
N ILE A 379 -4.41 -17.05 -2.45
CA ILE A 379 -3.09 -16.79 -1.88
C ILE A 379 -2.98 -17.63 -0.61
N LYS A 380 -2.01 -18.56 -0.56
CA LYS A 380 -1.92 -19.60 0.48
C LYS A 380 -1.83 -19.06 1.90
N SER A 381 -1.04 -18.02 2.11
CA SER A 381 -0.94 -17.31 3.41
C SER A 381 -2.08 -16.33 3.66
N GLY A 382 -3.01 -16.17 2.71
CA GLY A 382 -4.11 -15.22 2.72
C GLY A 382 -5.41 -15.71 3.35
N ASN A 383 -5.40 -16.84 4.08
CA ASN A 383 -6.58 -17.31 4.81
C ASN A 383 -6.99 -16.38 5.95
N VAL A 384 -6.07 -15.55 6.40
CA VAL A 384 -6.32 -14.52 7.40
C VAL A 384 -6.65 -13.24 6.65
N TYR A 385 -7.88 -12.77 6.79
CA TYR A 385 -8.28 -11.52 6.16
C TYR A 385 -7.55 -10.34 6.82
N SER A 386 -6.78 -9.72 6.06
CA SER A 386 -6.08 -8.47 6.20
C SER A 386 -4.83 -8.50 5.34
N GLY A 387 -4.69 -9.57 4.60
CA GLY A 387 -3.71 -9.67 3.57
C GLY A 387 -3.98 -8.61 2.53
N ILE A 388 -3.74 -7.38 2.83
CA ILE A 388 -3.83 -6.37 1.82
C ILE A 388 -2.54 -6.44 1.03
N LEU A 389 -2.56 -7.23 -0.02
CA LEU A 389 -1.59 -7.15 -1.09
C LEU A 389 -1.75 -5.78 -1.76
N ARG A 390 -0.74 -4.93 -1.66
CA ARG A 390 -0.82 -3.53 -2.09
C ARG A 390 0.02 -3.23 -3.32
N ASN A 391 0.90 -4.13 -3.71
CA ASN A 391 1.74 -3.99 -4.87
C ASN A 391 2.07 -5.37 -5.46
N ALA A 392 2.19 -5.43 -6.77
CA ALA A 392 2.74 -6.55 -7.50
C ALA A 392 3.86 -6.02 -8.40
N ARG A 393 5.01 -6.67 -8.38
CA ARG A 393 6.15 -6.28 -9.19
C ARG A 393 6.69 -7.48 -9.94
N ILE A 394 7.28 -7.22 -11.10
CA ILE A 394 7.91 -8.25 -11.91
C ILE A 394 9.38 -8.35 -11.53
N THR A 395 9.86 -9.58 -11.33
CA THR A 395 11.27 -9.86 -11.14
C THR A 395 12.02 -9.89 -12.48
N ARG A 396 13.31 -9.91 -12.44
CA ARG A 396 14.17 -10.04 -13.65
C ARG A 396 14.02 -11.39 -14.34
N GLU A 397 13.62 -12.41 -13.58
CA GLU A 397 13.35 -13.77 -14.07
C GLU A 397 11.95 -13.90 -14.69
N GLY A 398 11.15 -12.83 -14.68
CA GLY A 398 9.77 -12.86 -15.17
C GLY A 398 8.81 -13.57 -14.22
N THR A 399 9.06 -13.47 -12.92
CA THR A 399 8.13 -13.91 -11.87
C THR A 399 7.45 -12.69 -11.22
N LEU A 400 6.47 -12.90 -10.36
CA LEU A 400 5.80 -11.84 -9.63
C LEU A 400 6.28 -11.81 -8.18
N LEU A 401 6.63 -10.63 -7.68
CA LEU A 401 6.77 -10.37 -6.26
C LEU A 401 5.53 -9.68 -5.75
N ILE A 402 4.88 -10.31 -4.79
CA ILE A 402 3.75 -9.78 -4.05
C ILE A 402 4.05 -9.83 -2.55
N HIS A 403 3.20 -9.22 -1.73
CA HIS A 403 3.37 -9.28 -0.29
C HIS A 403 2.05 -9.52 0.43
N GLN A 404 2.14 -10.19 1.56
CA GLN A 404 1.05 -10.32 2.51
C GLN A 404 1.39 -9.50 3.76
N THR A 405 0.87 -8.29 3.81
CA THR A 405 1.15 -7.33 4.88
C THR A 405 0.82 -7.89 6.27
N ALA A 406 -0.31 -8.57 6.39
CA ALA A 406 -0.77 -9.13 7.65
C ALA A 406 0.09 -10.28 8.16
N THR A 407 0.58 -11.12 7.28
CA THR A 407 1.37 -12.29 7.65
C THR A 407 2.88 -12.04 7.56
N ASN A 408 3.29 -10.79 7.33
CA ASN A 408 4.68 -10.36 7.25
C ASN A 408 5.50 -11.16 6.22
N ARG A 409 4.90 -11.43 5.05
CA ARG A 409 5.53 -12.22 4.00
C ARG A 409 5.74 -11.43 2.72
N VAL A 410 6.83 -11.75 2.06
CA VAL A 410 7.04 -11.52 0.63
C VAL A 410 6.83 -12.85 -0.08
N ILE A 411 6.14 -12.82 -1.19
CA ILE A 411 5.78 -14.03 -1.94
C ILE A 411 6.26 -13.86 -3.37
N GLU A 412 7.04 -14.83 -3.84
CA GLU A 412 7.37 -14.98 -5.25
C GLU A 412 6.40 -15.97 -5.89
N VAL A 413 5.70 -15.51 -6.92
CA VAL A 413 4.78 -16.32 -7.72
C VAL A 413 5.41 -16.58 -9.07
N ILE A 414 5.57 -17.85 -9.40
CA ILE A 414 6.26 -18.33 -10.60
C ILE A 414 5.23 -18.98 -11.51
N PRO A 415 4.80 -18.32 -12.60
CA PRO A 415 3.96 -18.93 -13.61
C PRO A 415 4.73 -20.03 -14.35
N GLN A 416 4.17 -21.24 -14.41
CA GLN A 416 4.80 -22.34 -15.15
C GLN A 416 4.58 -22.13 -16.66
N LYS A 417 5.66 -21.99 -17.41
CA LYS A 417 5.58 -21.88 -18.88
C LYS A 417 5.04 -23.20 -19.47
N ARG A 418 4.11 -23.10 -20.42
CA ARG A 418 3.69 -24.24 -21.21
C ARG A 418 4.90 -24.81 -21.95
N GLY A 419 5.29 -26.06 -21.67
CA GLY A 419 6.26 -26.76 -22.48
C GLY A 419 7.51 -27.28 -21.80
N ALA A 420 7.58 -27.32 -20.46
CA ALA A 420 8.60 -28.05 -19.74
C ALA A 420 8.02 -29.41 -19.25
N MET A 421 7.70 -30.29 -20.18
CA MET A 421 7.61 -31.75 -19.95
C MET A 421 8.55 -32.44 -20.91
#